data_ac68adf4e6cd9d83c06b123e3c5d73d6
#
_entry.id   ac68adf4e6cd9d83c06b123e3c5d73d6
#
_cell.length_a   1.000
_cell.length_b   1.000
_cell.length_c   1.000
_cell.angle_alpha   90.00
_cell.angle_beta   90.00
_cell.angle_gamma   90.00
#
_symmetry.space_group_name_H-M   'P 1'
#
loop_
_entity.id
_entity.type
_entity.pdbx_description
1 polymer ?
#
loop_
_entity_poly.entity_id
_entity_poly.type
_entity_poly.pdbx_seq_one_letter_code
_entity_poly.pdbx_strand_id
1 'polypeptide(L)'
;MNNTVLKSYAKINLFLKVGKKLKKTKLHNVQSLIYLIDLKDKILIKKTYEQKDIIKFTGKFNKNINKKYNSINKSLLLLRKKKFIKKKISYKISIKKNIPVFSGLGGGSSNAASIIQYFLKGRKISKKDIDYFSKYLGSDLKIFFKSKRVFQ
;
A
#
# COMPACT_ATOMS: atom_id res chain seq x y z
N MET A 1 3.69 25.09 2.19
CA MET A 1 3.72 23.70 1.65
C MET A 1 2.56 22.92 2.24
N ASN A 2 1.67 22.38 1.44
CA ASN A 2 0.48 21.69 1.93
C ASN A 2 0.84 20.31 2.48
N ASN A 3 0.50 20.08 3.75
CA ASN A 3 0.57 18.78 4.40
C ASN A 3 -0.65 17.96 3.98
N THR A 4 -0.44 16.76 3.45
CA THR A 4 -1.55 15.86 3.15
C THR A 4 -1.53 14.68 4.12
N VAL A 5 -2.66 14.45 4.77
CA VAL A 5 -2.87 13.31 5.66
C VAL A 5 -3.76 12.29 4.97
N LEU A 6 -3.26 11.07 4.83
CA LEU A 6 -4.02 9.94 4.29
C LEU A 6 -4.40 8.97 5.41
N LYS A 7 -5.56 8.35 5.26
CA LYS A 7 -6.04 7.26 6.12
C LYS A 7 -5.89 5.95 5.34
N SER A 8 -5.14 5.00 5.89
CA SER A 8 -4.85 3.70 5.28
C SER A 8 -5.49 2.61 6.11
N TYR A 9 -6.61 2.08 5.65
CA TYR A 9 -7.47 1.17 6.41
C TYR A 9 -6.97 -0.27 6.39
N ALA A 10 -7.21 -1.01 7.48
CA ALA A 10 -7.01 -2.45 7.56
C ALA A 10 -8.12 -3.21 6.83
N LYS A 11 -7.84 -4.45 6.45
CA LYS A 11 -8.82 -5.39 5.92
C LYS A 11 -9.01 -6.57 6.85
N ILE A 12 -10.18 -7.18 6.83
CA ILE A 12 -10.45 -8.51 7.38
C ILE A 12 -11.02 -9.41 6.30
N ASN A 13 -10.75 -10.70 6.38
CA ASN A 13 -11.42 -11.71 5.59
C ASN A 13 -12.61 -12.23 6.43
N LEU A 14 -13.82 -11.90 6.02
CA LEU A 14 -15.05 -12.44 6.65
C LEU A 14 -15.26 -13.90 6.24
N PHE A 15 -14.77 -14.25 5.06
CA PHE A 15 -14.77 -15.60 4.51
C PHE A 15 -13.49 -15.79 3.72
N LEU A 16 -12.87 -16.97 3.86
CA LEU A 16 -11.67 -17.35 3.11
C LEU A 16 -11.73 -18.85 2.77
N LYS A 17 -11.86 -19.16 1.50
CA LYS A 17 -11.77 -20.53 0.98
C LYS A 17 -10.49 -20.66 0.15
N VAL A 18 -9.61 -21.54 0.57
CA VAL A 18 -8.37 -21.86 -0.18
C VAL A 18 -8.65 -23.10 -1.01
N GLY A 19 -8.60 -22.96 -2.32
CA GLY A 19 -8.81 -24.03 -3.29
C GLY A 19 -7.51 -24.71 -3.70
N LYS A 20 -7.58 -25.50 -4.78
CA LYS A 20 -6.43 -26.24 -5.31
C LYS A 20 -5.33 -25.31 -5.76
N LYS A 21 -4.08 -25.81 -5.68
CA LYS A 21 -2.89 -25.14 -6.20
C LYS A 21 -2.98 -24.99 -7.72
N LEU A 22 -2.65 -23.83 -8.24
CA LEU A 22 -2.63 -23.58 -9.68
C LEU A 22 -1.44 -24.28 -10.32
N LYS A 23 -1.70 -25.06 -11.39
CA LYS A 23 -0.73 -26.02 -12.02
C LYS A 23 0.63 -25.44 -12.43
N LYS A 24 0.79 -24.14 -12.62
CA LYS A 24 2.06 -23.52 -13.08
C LYS A 24 2.62 -22.48 -12.11
N THR A 25 2.09 -22.41 -10.88
CA THR A 25 2.48 -21.39 -9.91
C THR A 25 2.54 -21.98 -8.50
N LYS A 26 3.18 -21.28 -7.57
CA LYS A 26 3.12 -21.60 -6.13
C LYS A 26 1.85 -21.08 -5.46
N LEU A 27 0.90 -20.52 -6.23
CA LEU A 27 -0.30 -19.87 -5.74
C LEU A 27 -1.47 -20.85 -5.67
N HIS A 28 -2.38 -20.64 -4.72
CA HIS A 28 -3.64 -21.33 -4.61
C HIS A 28 -4.77 -20.47 -5.18
N ASN A 29 -5.82 -21.12 -5.69
CA ASN A 29 -7.05 -20.41 -5.97
C ASN A 29 -7.69 -20.02 -4.65
N VAL A 30 -8.04 -18.75 -4.49
CA VAL A 30 -8.58 -18.20 -3.23
C VAL A 30 -9.89 -17.49 -3.54
N GLN A 31 -10.93 -17.85 -2.80
CA GLN A 31 -12.18 -17.09 -2.74
C GLN A 31 -12.26 -16.43 -1.37
N SER A 32 -12.47 -15.13 -1.35
CA SER A 32 -12.54 -14.38 -0.10
C SER A 32 -13.53 -13.23 -0.17
N LEU A 33 -14.31 -13.09 0.90
CA LEU A 33 -15.08 -11.88 1.16
C LEU A 33 -14.29 -11.00 2.11
N ILE A 34 -13.87 -9.84 1.62
CA ILE A 34 -13.00 -8.91 2.34
C ILE A 34 -13.77 -7.65 2.69
N TYR A 35 -13.57 -7.18 3.91
CA TYR A 35 -14.14 -5.94 4.41
C TYR A 35 -13.04 -5.02 4.95
N LEU A 36 -13.12 -3.71 4.63
CA LEU A 36 -12.23 -2.72 5.21
C LEU A 36 -12.83 -2.22 6.52
N ILE A 37 -12.04 -2.26 7.59
CA ILE A 37 -12.44 -1.85 8.94
C ILE A 37 -11.83 -0.51 9.33
N ASP A 38 -12.38 0.15 10.36
CA ASP A 38 -11.92 1.48 10.81
C ASP A 38 -10.61 1.45 11.63
N LEU A 39 -9.90 0.34 11.66
CA LEU A 39 -8.51 0.30 12.10
C LEU A 39 -7.62 0.82 10.97
N LYS A 40 -6.83 1.88 11.23
CA LYS A 40 -6.10 2.57 10.17
C LYS A 40 -4.75 3.12 10.61
N ASP A 41 -3.79 3.08 9.70
CA ASP A 41 -2.58 3.89 9.79
C ASP A 41 -2.84 5.32 9.30
N LYS A 42 -2.08 6.28 9.80
CA LYS A 42 -2.10 7.66 9.30
C LYS A 42 -0.79 7.94 8.58
N ILE A 43 -0.87 8.47 7.36
CA ILE A 43 0.28 8.78 6.52
C ILE A 43 0.29 10.29 6.26
N LEU A 44 1.34 10.96 6.68
CA LEU A 44 1.58 12.37 6.41
C LEU A 44 2.61 12.47 5.30
N ILE A 45 2.29 13.20 4.23
CA ILE A 45 3.15 13.43 3.07
C ILE A 45 3.45 14.92 2.95
N LYS A 46 4.74 15.24 2.84
CA LYS A 46 5.24 16.59 2.53
C LYS A 46 6.26 16.51 1.41
N LYS A 47 6.21 17.43 0.46
CA LYS A 47 7.32 17.67 -0.46
C LYS A 47 8.51 18.23 0.33
N THR A 48 9.73 17.82 -0.01
CA THR A 48 10.94 18.30 0.63
C THR A 48 11.97 18.72 -0.41
N TYR A 49 12.91 19.58 0.00
CA TYR A 49 14.07 20.00 -0.80
C TYR A 49 15.29 19.10 -0.57
N GLU A 50 15.17 18.09 0.29
CA GLU A 50 16.21 17.10 0.52
C GLU A 50 16.55 16.33 -0.76
N GLN A 51 17.78 15.85 -0.87
CA GLN A 51 18.20 15.07 -2.05
C GLN A 51 17.51 13.71 -2.17
N LYS A 52 16.99 13.16 -1.05
CA LYS A 52 16.39 11.83 -0.97
C LYS A 52 15.08 11.87 -0.20
N ASP A 53 14.22 10.86 -0.47
CA ASP A 53 13.02 10.65 0.33
C ASP A 53 13.39 10.30 1.79
N ILE A 54 12.65 10.91 2.72
CA ILE A 54 12.78 10.63 4.16
C ILE A 54 11.52 9.91 4.61
N ILE A 55 11.65 8.66 5.05
CA ILE A 55 10.52 7.86 5.52
C ILE A 55 10.72 7.55 7.00
N LYS A 56 9.72 7.94 7.81
CA LYS A 56 9.69 7.68 9.26
C LYS A 56 8.47 6.85 9.62
N PHE A 57 8.67 5.83 10.44
CA PHE A 57 7.59 5.06 11.05
C PHE A 57 7.52 5.38 12.54
N THR A 58 6.31 5.61 13.04
CA THR A 58 5.99 5.88 14.44
C THR A 58 4.77 5.06 14.85
N GLY A 59 4.33 5.15 16.11
CA GLY A 59 3.15 4.44 16.60
C GLY A 59 3.47 3.06 17.17
N LYS A 60 2.43 2.38 17.68
CA LYS A 60 2.55 1.15 18.48
C LYS A 60 3.28 0.01 17.75
N PHE A 61 3.11 -0.11 16.42
CA PHE A 61 3.58 -1.25 15.63
C PHE A 61 4.70 -0.87 14.64
N ASN A 62 5.57 0.07 14.99
CA ASN A 62 6.67 0.52 14.11
C ASN A 62 7.95 -0.32 14.20
N LYS A 63 8.15 -1.07 15.32
CA LYS A 63 9.46 -1.67 15.67
C LYS A 63 9.96 -2.71 14.66
N ASN A 64 9.06 -3.48 14.06
CA ASN A 64 9.42 -4.60 13.16
C ASN A 64 9.40 -4.23 11.68
N ILE A 65 9.47 -2.94 11.35
CA ILE A 65 9.46 -2.48 9.95
C ILE A 65 10.89 -2.25 9.49
N ASN A 66 11.29 -2.94 8.43
CA ASN A 66 12.59 -2.69 7.83
C ASN A 66 12.61 -1.28 7.23
N LYS A 67 13.53 -0.44 7.70
CA LYS A 67 13.63 0.96 7.27
C LYS A 67 14.02 1.10 5.79
N LYS A 68 14.82 0.19 5.27
CA LYS A 68 15.31 0.21 3.88
C LYS A 68 14.36 -0.52 2.92
N TYR A 69 13.87 -1.69 3.33
CA TYR A 69 13.03 -2.56 2.51
C TYR A 69 11.60 -2.62 3.05
N ASN A 70 10.76 -1.71 2.59
CA ASN A 70 9.34 -1.64 2.99
C ASN A 70 8.46 -1.25 1.81
N SER A 71 7.14 -1.40 1.98
CA SER A 71 6.15 -1.14 0.93
C SER A 71 6.14 0.33 0.46
N ILE A 72 6.48 1.29 1.33
CA ILE A 72 6.50 2.71 0.97
C ILE A 72 7.67 3.02 0.04
N ASN A 73 8.90 2.62 0.41
CA ASN A 73 10.09 2.79 -0.42
C ASN A 73 9.88 2.16 -1.80
N LYS A 74 9.33 0.93 -1.81
CA LYS A 74 9.05 0.21 -3.04
C LYS A 74 7.99 0.90 -3.90
N SER A 75 6.94 1.45 -3.27
CA SER A 75 5.91 2.23 -3.99
C SER A 75 6.49 3.48 -4.66
N LEU A 76 7.32 4.25 -3.95
CA LEU A 76 7.95 5.44 -4.52
C LEU A 76 8.89 5.11 -5.68
N LEU A 77 9.67 4.03 -5.56
CA LEU A 77 10.54 3.54 -6.63
C LEU A 77 9.72 3.19 -7.89
N LEU A 78 8.62 2.44 -7.73
CA LEU A 78 7.77 2.03 -8.85
C LEU A 78 7.05 3.22 -9.49
N LEU A 79 6.59 4.18 -8.69
CA LEU A 79 5.98 5.42 -9.17
C LEU A 79 6.96 6.26 -10.00
N ARG A 80 8.25 6.30 -9.59
CA ARG A 80 9.30 6.97 -10.38
C ARG A 80 9.61 6.21 -11.69
N LYS A 81 9.68 4.88 -11.64
CA LYS A 81 9.85 4.06 -12.86
C LYS A 81 8.75 4.33 -13.89
N LYS A 82 7.52 4.49 -13.43
CA LYS A 82 6.36 4.83 -14.27
C LYS A 82 6.25 6.33 -14.58
N LYS A 83 7.21 7.17 -14.18
CA LYS A 83 7.23 8.62 -14.38
C LYS A 83 6.03 9.37 -13.74
N PHE A 84 5.33 8.77 -12.77
CA PHE A 84 4.27 9.43 -12.00
C PHE A 84 4.84 10.43 -10.99
N ILE A 85 6.08 10.23 -10.53
CA ILE A 85 6.85 11.15 -9.71
C ILE A 85 8.09 11.58 -10.48
N LYS A 86 8.36 12.90 -10.55
CA LYS A 86 9.57 13.43 -11.17
C LYS A 86 10.80 13.02 -10.33
N LYS A 87 11.90 12.62 -10.99
CA LYS A 87 13.13 12.13 -10.32
C LYS A 87 13.73 13.13 -9.32
N LYS A 88 13.64 14.43 -9.65
CA LYS A 88 14.22 15.53 -8.84
C LYS A 88 13.36 15.93 -7.63
N ILE A 89 12.18 15.31 -7.42
CA ILE A 89 11.29 15.67 -6.31
C ILE A 89 11.38 14.61 -5.24
N SER A 90 11.68 15.04 -4.02
CA SER A 90 11.74 14.20 -2.81
C SER A 90 10.61 14.49 -1.84
N TYR A 91 10.28 13.51 -1.01
CA TYR A 91 9.17 13.58 -0.07
C TYR A 91 9.61 13.15 1.32
N LYS A 92 9.08 13.85 2.32
CA LYS A 92 9.12 13.43 3.72
C LYS A 92 7.78 12.76 4.03
N ILE A 93 7.81 11.46 4.34
CA ILE A 93 6.63 10.64 4.59
C ILE A 93 6.71 10.09 6.00
N SER A 94 5.74 10.41 6.84
CA SER A 94 5.64 9.91 8.21
C SER A 94 4.43 9.01 8.33
N ILE A 95 4.62 7.77 8.79
CA ILE A 95 3.56 6.77 8.93
C ILE A 95 3.39 6.44 10.42
N LYS A 96 2.22 6.78 10.98
CA LYS A 96 1.83 6.33 12.32
C LYS A 96 1.18 4.96 12.20
N LYS A 97 1.91 3.93 12.65
CA LYS A 97 1.49 2.51 12.57
C LYS A 97 0.57 2.16 13.73
N ASN A 98 -0.71 1.99 13.40
CA ASN A 98 -1.74 1.49 14.31
C ASN A 98 -2.19 0.07 13.92
N ILE A 99 -1.92 -0.36 12.68
CA ILE A 99 -2.19 -1.72 12.21
C ILE A 99 -0.97 -2.59 12.55
N PRO A 100 -1.16 -3.71 13.28
CA PRO A 100 -0.08 -4.64 13.58
C PRO A 100 0.60 -5.13 12.30
N VAL A 101 1.93 -5.24 12.32
CA VAL A 101 2.68 -5.82 11.19
C VAL A 101 2.57 -7.34 11.22
N PHE A 102 2.58 -7.98 10.05
CA PHE A 102 2.44 -9.44 9.88
C PHE A 102 1.14 -10.07 10.41
N SER A 103 0.11 -9.26 10.67
CA SER A 103 -1.17 -9.72 11.26
C SER A 103 -2.20 -10.24 10.24
N GLY A 104 -1.88 -10.27 8.95
CA GLY A 104 -2.88 -10.59 7.91
C GLY A 104 -3.86 -9.45 7.58
N LEU A 105 -3.83 -8.33 8.34
CA LEU A 105 -4.74 -7.18 8.18
C LEU A 105 -4.40 -6.27 6.99
N GLY A 106 -3.40 -6.61 6.21
CA GLY A 106 -3.06 -5.91 4.96
C GLY A 106 -2.47 -4.52 5.12
N GLY A 107 -1.96 -4.14 6.31
CA GLY A 107 -1.48 -2.78 6.60
C GLY A 107 -0.39 -2.28 5.65
N GLY A 108 0.57 -3.13 5.26
CA GLY A 108 1.62 -2.78 4.30
C GLY A 108 1.08 -2.50 2.90
N SER A 109 0.15 -3.34 2.42
CA SER A 109 -0.49 -3.19 1.10
C SER A 109 -1.43 -1.99 1.06
N SER A 110 -2.16 -1.74 2.16
CA SER A 110 -3.01 -0.57 2.32
C SER A 110 -2.19 0.73 2.28
N ASN A 111 -1.06 0.78 3.01
CA ASN A 111 -0.16 1.93 2.98
C ASN A 111 0.38 2.19 1.57
N ALA A 112 0.81 1.13 0.87
CA ALA A 112 1.27 1.22 -0.52
C ALA A 112 0.18 1.74 -1.45
N ALA A 113 -1.05 1.21 -1.36
CA ALA A 113 -2.18 1.66 -2.16
C ALA A 113 -2.52 3.13 -1.91
N SER A 114 -2.54 3.56 -0.64
CA SER A 114 -2.79 4.96 -0.27
C SER A 114 -1.74 5.91 -0.86
N ILE A 115 -0.47 5.54 -0.84
CA ILE A 115 0.62 6.30 -1.47
C ILE A 115 0.43 6.37 -2.99
N ILE A 116 0.15 5.24 -3.64
CA ILE A 116 -0.05 5.20 -5.09
C ILE A 116 -1.25 6.06 -5.49
N GLN A 117 -2.38 5.93 -4.81
CA GLN A 117 -3.58 6.74 -5.06
C GLN A 117 -3.32 8.23 -4.89
N TYR A 118 -2.54 8.63 -3.88
CA TYR A 118 -2.17 10.02 -3.67
C TYR A 118 -1.41 10.60 -4.88
N PHE A 119 -0.39 9.89 -5.37
CA PHE A 119 0.41 10.37 -6.50
C PHE A 119 -0.30 10.25 -7.85
N LEU A 120 -1.34 9.44 -7.94
CA LEU A 120 -2.18 9.31 -9.12
C LEU A 120 -3.47 10.13 -9.03
N LYS A 121 -3.65 10.95 -7.98
CA LYS A 121 -4.84 11.81 -7.81
C LYS A 121 -5.03 12.68 -9.07
N GLY A 122 -6.28 12.71 -9.57
CA GLY A 122 -6.63 13.42 -10.81
C GLY A 122 -6.33 12.64 -12.10
N ARG A 123 -5.83 11.39 -12.01
CA ARG A 123 -5.63 10.50 -13.15
C ARG A 123 -6.47 9.24 -13.00
N LYS A 124 -7.06 8.77 -14.09
CA LYS A 124 -7.75 7.47 -14.09
C LYS A 124 -6.70 6.36 -13.96
N ILE A 125 -6.73 5.61 -12.85
CA ILE A 125 -5.84 4.47 -12.64
C ILE A 125 -6.32 3.32 -13.52
N SER A 126 -5.51 2.88 -14.46
CA SER A 126 -5.84 1.78 -15.35
C SER A 126 -5.68 0.42 -14.64
N LYS A 127 -6.42 -0.60 -15.12
CA LYS A 127 -6.22 -1.97 -14.67
C LYS A 127 -4.76 -2.42 -14.86
N LYS A 128 -4.12 -2.04 -15.97
CA LYS A 128 -2.71 -2.32 -16.25
C LYS A 128 -1.77 -1.72 -15.20
N ASP A 129 -2.05 -0.53 -14.69
CA ASP A 129 -1.24 0.09 -13.63
C ASP A 129 -1.43 -0.65 -12.29
N ILE A 130 -2.67 -1.01 -11.94
CA ILE A 130 -2.96 -1.78 -10.73
C ILE A 130 -2.25 -3.14 -10.81
N ASP A 131 -2.30 -3.84 -11.93
CA ASP A 131 -1.62 -5.12 -12.14
C ASP A 131 -0.10 -4.98 -12.06
N TYR A 132 0.46 -3.93 -12.66
CA TYR A 132 1.89 -3.62 -12.54
C TYR A 132 2.32 -3.44 -11.08
N PHE A 133 1.64 -2.58 -10.33
CA PHE A 133 1.98 -2.36 -8.92
C PHE A 133 1.80 -3.62 -8.08
N SER A 134 0.72 -4.38 -8.31
CA SER A 134 0.41 -5.61 -7.56
C SER A 134 1.45 -6.70 -7.77
N LYS A 135 2.02 -6.81 -8.97
CA LYS A 135 3.11 -7.75 -9.27
C LYS A 135 4.32 -7.57 -8.35
N TYR A 136 4.61 -6.33 -7.95
CA TYR A 136 5.78 -6.00 -7.14
C TYR A 136 5.48 -5.80 -5.65
N LEU A 137 4.25 -5.39 -5.29
CA LEU A 137 3.85 -5.04 -3.92
C LEU A 137 2.97 -6.09 -3.24
N GLY A 138 2.56 -7.12 -3.99
CA GLY A 138 1.72 -8.21 -3.51
C GLY A 138 0.26 -8.12 -4.00
N SER A 139 -0.39 -9.29 -4.07
CA SER A 139 -1.76 -9.45 -4.61
C SER A 139 -2.82 -8.64 -3.86
N ASP A 140 -2.66 -8.53 -2.54
CA ASP A 140 -3.59 -7.79 -1.67
C ASP A 140 -3.69 -6.30 -2.01
N LEU A 141 -2.71 -5.75 -2.74
CA LEU A 141 -2.75 -4.35 -3.16
C LEU A 141 -4.04 -4.00 -3.91
N LYS A 142 -4.53 -4.92 -4.76
CA LYS A 142 -5.72 -4.73 -5.60
C LYS A 142 -6.97 -4.45 -4.77
N ILE A 143 -7.07 -5.02 -3.57
CA ILE A 143 -8.20 -4.87 -2.66
C ILE A 143 -8.42 -3.40 -2.31
N PHE A 144 -7.35 -2.67 -2.06
CA PHE A 144 -7.38 -1.28 -1.56
C PHE A 144 -7.65 -0.24 -2.65
N PHE A 145 -7.75 -0.65 -3.93
CA PHE A 145 -8.21 0.21 -5.03
C PHE A 145 -9.71 0.08 -5.31
N LYS A 146 -10.39 -0.86 -4.67
CA LYS A 146 -11.81 -1.11 -4.82
C LYS A 146 -12.62 -0.46 -3.69
N SER A 147 -13.94 -0.65 -3.71
CA SER A 147 -14.86 -0.17 -2.67
C SER A 147 -14.62 -0.84 -1.31
N LYS A 148 -15.32 -0.39 -0.27
CA LYS A 148 -15.21 -0.91 1.11
C LYS A 148 -15.47 -2.42 1.25
N ARG A 149 -16.28 -3.01 0.34
CA ARG A 149 -16.54 -4.45 0.28
C ARG A 149 -15.91 -5.02 -0.99
N VAL A 150 -15.17 -6.10 -0.88
CA VAL A 150 -14.44 -6.70 -2.00
C VAL A 150 -14.62 -8.21 -1.99
N PHE A 151 -15.14 -8.75 -3.09
CA PHE A 151 -15.06 -10.18 -3.40
C PHE A 151 -13.77 -10.44 -4.19
N GLN A 152 -13.03 -11.46 -3.80
CA GLN A 152 -11.78 -11.89 -4.42
C GLN A 152 -11.88 -13.37 -4.78
#